data_46bb28d7173213153c847d735cafebfe
#
_entry.id   46bb28d7173213153c847d735cafebfe
#
_cell.length_a   1.000
_cell.length_b   1.000
_cell.length_c   1.000
_cell.angle_alpha   90.00
_cell.angle_beta   90.00
_cell.angle_gamma   90.00
#
_symmetry.space_group_name_H-M   'P 1'
#
loop_
_entity.id
_entity.type
_entity.pdbx_description
1 polymer ?
#
loop_
_entity_poly.entity_id
_entity_poly.type
_entity_poly.pdbx_seq_one_letter_code
_entity_poly.pdbx_strand_id
1 'polypeptide(L)'
;MAPPPETRPQRIALLAFPGIRAFDVSVITEVWDSDRTLRGVPPFTLHRAAADPHTPVPLRGGLTLTPDRPLTWLDDLTPTDLVIVPGIEDPDADVPPPVLDALRRAHSTGVPVASLCAGAFVLARAGLLDGRRAVTHWHLARTLATRHPAVRVEPDALFVEDSGIWTSAGTAAGIDLCLHLIRTAHGAEAAATVARSMVTAPFRTGTQAQFIEHPTPRADRDADALAAVRAHALAHLSEPHTVTSLAAVAGMSPRSFARHFQATTGTTPLHWLITQRVAAAQKLLELTDHPLPEVARRAGFGSEVTMRQHFASHLSTSPRAYRNAFRHRAPDRG
;
A
#
# COMPACT_ATOMS: atom_id res chain seq x y z
N MET A 1 26.17 12.90 27.36
CA MET A 1 25.41 12.71 26.11
C MET A 1 24.12 12.04 26.53
N ALA A 2 22.98 12.73 26.43
CA ALA A 2 21.69 12.15 26.74
C ALA A 2 21.42 11.05 25.71
N PRO A 3 20.82 9.89 26.09
CA PRO A 3 20.40 8.89 25.12
C PRO A 3 19.45 9.56 24.10
N PRO A 4 19.51 9.14 22.81
CA PRO A 4 18.55 9.67 21.84
C PRO A 4 17.13 9.41 22.36
N PRO A 5 16.16 10.31 22.10
CA PRO A 5 14.79 10.08 22.50
C PRO A 5 14.37 8.72 21.93
N GLU A 6 13.96 7.80 22.81
CA GLU A 6 13.37 6.52 22.42
C GLU A 6 12.19 6.86 21.50
N THR A 7 12.35 6.61 20.21
CA THR A 7 11.26 6.77 19.26
C THR A 7 10.19 5.76 19.65
N ARG A 8 9.09 6.27 20.23
CA ARG A 8 7.94 5.45 20.60
C ARG A 8 7.54 4.59 19.39
N PRO A 9 7.40 3.26 19.56
CA PRO A 9 6.94 2.40 18.49
C PRO A 9 5.60 2.89 17.93
N GLN A 10 5.42 2.89 16.61
CA GLN A 10 4.12 3.16 16.00
C GLN A 10 3.14 2.05 16.42
N ARG A 11 1.99 2.45 16.97
CA ARG A 11 0.95 1.53 17.38
C ARG A 11 -0.01 1.28 16.22
N ILE A 12 -0.28 0.03 15.97
CA ILE A 12 -1.21 -0.43 14.93
C ILE A 12 -2.38 -1.12 15.62
N ALA A 13 -3.59 -0.64 15.40
CA ALA A 13 -4.82 -1.23 15.89
C ALA A 13 -5.48 -2.08 14.79
N LEU A 14 -5.45 -3.39 14.90
CA LEU A 14 -6.27 -4.30 14.11
C LEU A 14 -7.64 -4.41 14.79
N LEU A 15 -8.72 -4.06 14.09
CA LEU A 15 -10.07 -4.23 14.61
C LEU A 15 -10.52 -5.68 14.50
N ALA A 16 -10.90 -6.25 15.65
CA ALA A 16 -11.34 -7.63 15.78
C ALA A 16 -12.84 -7.69 16.11
N PHE A 17 -13.61 -8.31 15.25
CA PHE A 17 -15.06 -8.54 15.41
C PHE A 17 -15.49 -9.76 14.58
N PRO A 18 -16.64 -10.38 14.86
CA PRO A 18 -17.10 -11.55 14.11
C PRO A 18 -17.22 -11.28 12.61
N GLY A 19 -16.82 -12.27 11.79
CA GLY A 19 -16.93 -12.20 10.34
C GLY A 19 -15.74 -11.57 9.61
N ILE A 20 -14.67 -11.16 10.30
CA ILE A 20 -13.44 -10.69 9.66
C ILE A 20 -12.69 -11.84 8.96
N ARG A 21 -11.97 -11.52 7.89
CA ARG A 21 -11.27 -12.50 7.06
C ARG A 21 -9.92 -12.90 7.64
N ALA A 22 -9.71 -14.20 7.81
CA ALA A 22 -8.46 -14.76 8.32
C ALA A 22 -7.23 -14.35 7.50
N PHE A 23 -7.35 -14.30 6.16
CA PHE A 23 -6.25 -13.89 5.29
C PHE A 23 -5.81 -12.45 5.55
N ASP A 24 -6.76 -11.52 5.67
CA ASP A 24 -6.44 -10.11 5.89
C ASP A 24 -5.84 -9.90 7.31
N VAL A 25 -6.33 -10.63 8.31
CA VAL A 25 -5.72 -10.69 9.65
C VAL A 25 -4.27 -11.17 9.57
N SER A 26 -4.01 -12.24 8.79
CA SER A 26 -2.66 -12.78 8.62
C SER A 26 -1.74 -11.80 7.92
N VAL A 27 -2.20 -11.09 6.88
CA VAL A 27 -1.43 -10.04 6.20
C VAL A 27 -1.05 -8.92 7.17
N ILE A 28 -2.01 -8.42 7.94
CA ILE A 28 -1.76 -7.36 8.93
C ILE A 28 -0.76 -7.83 9.98
N THR A 29 -0.95 -9.04 10.50
CA THR A 29 -0.05 -9.62 11.51
C THR A 29 1.36 -9.81 10.96
N GLU A 30 1.51 -10.38 9.77
CA GLU A 30 2.84 -10.60 9.17
C GLU A 30 3.57 -9.28 8.93
N VAL A 31 2.88 -8.26 8.43
CA VAL A 31 3.51 -6.96 8.14
C VAL A 31 3.91 -6.22 9.41
N TRP A 32 3.05 -6.20 10.45
CA TRP A 32 3.17 -5.26 11.57
C TRP A 32 3.61 -5.89 12.89
N ASP A 33 3.48 -7.22 13.08
CA ASP A 33 3.84 -7.93 14.33
C ASP A 33 5.21 -8.64 14.26
N SER A 34 5.79 -8.77 13.06
CA SER A 34 7.10 -9.40 12.90
C SER A 34 8.23 -8.40 13.23
N ASP A 35 9.09 -8.75 14.18
CA ASP A 35 10.26 -7.94 14.52
C ASP A 35 11.31 -7.95 13.40
N ARG A 36 11.58 -6.78 12.85
CA ARG A 36 12.58 -6.54 11.81
C ARG A 36 13.57 -5.42 12.19
N THR A 37 13.65 -5.07 13.47
CA THR A 37 14.49 -3.98 13.98
C THR A 37 15.96 -4.20 13.67
N LEU A 38 16.45 -5.44 13.77
CA LEU A 38 17.83 -5.81 13.39
C LEU A 38 18.13 -5.62 11.89
N ARG A 39 17.08 -5.44 11.06
CA ARG A 39 17.20 -5.17 9.62
C ARG A 39 16.93 -3.71 9.28
N GLY A 40 16.88 -2.82 10.27
CA GLY A 40 16.71 -1.38 10.10
C GLY A 40 15.25 -0.94 9.88
N VAL A 41 14.27 -1.80 10.15
CA VAL A 41 12.86 -1.42 10.18
C VAL A 41 12.53 -0.86 11.58
N PRO A 42 11.87 0.30 11.70
CA PRO A 42 11.42 0.80 12.99
C PRO A 42 10.49 -0.19 13.71
N PRO A 43 10.47 -0.20 15.04
CA PRO A 43 9.60 -1.08 15.79
C PRO A 43 8.12 -0.67 15.61
N PHE A 44 7.27 -1.67 15.47
CA PHE A 44 5.81 -1.55 15.50
C PHE A 44 5.26 -2.29 16.71
N THR A 45 4.06 -1.91 17.13
CA THR A 45 3.31 -2.65 18.15
C THR A 45 1.89 -2.88 17.62
N LEU A 46 1.59 -4.12 17.26
CA LEU A 46 0.26 -4.52 16.80
C LEU A 46 -0.62 -4.91 17.98
N HIS A 47 -1.78 -4.26 18.09
CA HIS A 47 -2.82 -4.60 19.05
C HIS A 47 -4.11 -5.00 18.35
N ARG A 48 -4.82 -5.95 18.91
CA ARG A 48 -6.09 -6.48 18.40
C ARG A 48 -7.21 -5.96 19.28
N ALA A 49 -7.90 -4.92 18.79
CA ALA A 49 -8.93 -4.22 19.55
C ALA A 49 -10.33 -4.79 19.24
N ALA A 50 -11.08 -5.17 20.28
CA ALA A 50 -12.43 -5.71 20.18
C ALA A 50 -13.37 -5.07 21.21
N ALA A 51 -14.69 -5.25 21.02
CA ALA A 51 -15.70 -4.80 21.97
C ALA A 51 -15.50 -5.47 23.34
N ASP A 52 -15.15 -6.75 23.34
CA ASP A 52 -14.72 -7.50 24.52
C ASP A 52 -13.33 -8.11 24.24
N PRO A 53 -12.27 -7.63 24.91
CA PRO A 53 -10.92 -8.14 24.72
C PRO A 53 -10.69 -9.53 25.29
N HIS A 54 -11.64 -10.07 26.06
CA HIS A 54 -11.55 -11.39 26.68
C HIS A 54 -12.26 -12.48 25.87
N THR A 55 -13.09 -12.09 24.90
CA THR A 55 -13.80 -13.05 24.03
C THR A 55 -13.04 -13.27 22.72
N PRO A 56 -12.55 -14.49 22.47
CA PRO A 56 -11.89 -14.82 21.21
C PRO A 56 -12.84 -14.67 20.03
N VAL A 57 -12.33 -14.11 18.92
CA VAL A 57 -13.07 -13.91 17.67
C VAL A 57 -12.83 -15.11 16.75
N PRO A 58 -13.84 -15.91 16.42
CA PRO A 58 -13.69 -17.02 15.48
C PRO A 58 -13.47 -16.51 14.07
N LEU A 59 -12.54 -17.14 13.35
CA LEU A 59 -12.22 -16.88 11.96
C LEU A 59 -12.55 -18.12 11.13
N ARG A 60 -12.65 -17.95 9.82
CA ARG A 60 -12.85 -19.05 8.88
C ARG A 60 -11.70 -20.05 8.95
N GLY A 61 -12.01 -21.33 8.73
CA GLY A 61 -11.01 -22.41 8.75
C GLY A 61 -10.65 -22.91 10.15
N GLY A 62 -11.46 -22.61 11.16
CA GLY A 62 -11.22 -23.05 12.54
C GLY A 62 -10.15 -22.24 13.28
N LEU A 63 -9.71 -21.14 12.70
CA LEU A 63 -8.78 -20.22 13.35
C LEU A 63 -9.50 -19.33 14.37
N THR A 64 -8.76 -18.82 15.32
CA THR A 64 -9.27 -17.89 16.33
C THR A 64 -8.31 -16.74 16.53
N LEU A 65 -8.82 -15.51 16.59
CA LEU A 65 -8.07 -14.32 16.94
C LEU A 65 -8.39 -13.96 18.41
N THR A 66 -7.36 -13.86 19.23
CA THR A 66 -7.50 -13.40 20.61
C THR A 66 -7.22 -11.91 20.67
N PRO A 67 -8.21 -11.07 21.01
CA PRO A 67 -7.99 -9.64 21.21
C PRO A 67 -7.15 -9.40 22.47
N ASP A 68 -6.51 -8.23 22.54
CA ASP A 68 -5.68 -7.83 23.68
C ASP A 68 -5.97 -6.39 24.15
N ARG A 69 -6.92 -5.68 23.49
CA ARG A 69 -7.36 -4.34 23.85
C ARG A 69 -8.87 -4.15 23.69
N PRO A 70 -9.53 -3.38 24.57
CA PRO A 70 -10.90 -2.93 24.33
C PRO A 70 -10.93 -1.84 23.23
N LEU A 71 -12.09 -1.65 22.57
CA LEU A 71 -12.27 -0.59 21.56
C LEU A 71 -12.02 0.82 22.11
N THR A 72 -12.22 1.07 23.40
CA THR A 72 -11.92 2.36 24.04
C THR A 72 -10.44 2.69 24.01
N TRP A 73 -9.56 1.70 23.85
CA TRP A 73 -8.13 1.94 23.68
C TRP A 73 -7.79 2.72 22.39
N LEU A 74 -8.68 2.71 21.38
CA LEU A 74 -8.50 3.53 20.19
C LEU A 74 -8.50 5.03 20.49
N ASP A 75 -9.12 5.44 21.59
CA ASP A 75 -9.18 6.85 22.01
C ASP A 75 -7.80 7.36 22.51
N ASP A 76 -6.86 6.46 22.83
CA ASP A 76 -5.47 6.77 23.20
C ASP A 76 -4.52 6.89 21.99
N LEU A 77 -5.00 6.57 20.78
CA LEU A 77 -4.19 6.65 19.55
C LEU A 77 -3.96 8.10 19.13
N THR A 78 -2.88 8.33 18.42
CA THR A 78 -2.45 9.63 17.91
C THR A 78 -2.36 9.62 16.39
N PRO A 79 -2.26 10.77 15.71
CA PRO A 79 -2.12 10.80 14.24
C PRO A 79 -0.89 10.07 13.67
N THR A 80 0.06 9.67 14.52
CA THR A 80 1.21 8.85 14.10
C THR A 80 0.95 7.34 14.18
N ASP A 81 -0.15 6.93 14.81
CA ASP A 81 -0.61 5.55 14.91
C ASP A 81 -1.51 5.18 13.70
N LEU A 82 -2.05 3.97 13.65
CA LEU A 82 -2.87 3.51 12.53
C LEU A 82 -3.96 2.55 13.02
N VAL A 83 -5.18 2.73 12.52
CA VAL A 83 -6.26 1.74 12.66
C VAL A 83 -6.43 0.99 11.35
N ILE A 84 -6.46 -0.35 11.40
CA ILE A 84 -6.67 -1.20 10.23
C ILE A 84 -7.93 -2.06 10.42
N VAL A 85 -8.84 -1.97 9.47
CA VAL A 85 -10.05 -2.77 9.38
C VAL A 85 -9.80 -3.90 8.38
N PRO A 86 -9.76 -5.17 8.81
CA PRO A 86 -9.68 -6.31 7.90
C PRO A 86 -10.92 -6.39 7.00
N GLY A 87 -10.82 -7.11 5.90
CA GLY A 87 -11.99 -7.48 5.12
C GLY A 87 -12.96 -8.34 5.93
N ILE A 88 -14.22 -8.29 5.54
CA ILE A 88 -15.28 -9.13 6.09
C ILE A 88 -15.68 -10.21 5.09
N GLU A 89 -16.12 -11.37 5.59
CA GLU A 89 -16.54 -12.51 4.75
C GLU A 89 -17.83 -12.20 3.97
N ASP A 90 -18.77 -11.57 4.65
CA ASP A 90 -20.06 -11.19 4.08
C ASP A 90 -20.26 -9.65 4.19
N PRO A 91 -20.30 -8.92 3.06
CA PRO A 91 -20.60 -7.50 3.05
C PRO A 91 -21.97 -7.14 3.63
N ASP A 92 -22.90 -8.11 3.79
CA ASP A 92 -24.22 -7.91 4.36
C ASP A 92 -24.28 -8.16 5.86
N ALA A 93 -23.28 -8.85 6.42
CA ALA A 93 -23.25 -9.14 7.85
C ALA A 93 -23.26 -7.86 8.70
N ASP A 94 -23.96 -7.91 9.82
CA ASP A 94 -23.99 -6.80 10.76
C ASP A 94 -22.61 -6.55 11.37
N VAL A 95 -22.22 -5.28 11.40
CA VAL A 95 -21.03 -4.82 12.12
C VAL A 95 -21.49 -4.27 13.46
N PRO A 96 -20.90 -4.73 14.58
CA PRO A 96 -21.29 -4.25 15.90
C PRO A 96 -21.21 -2.72 16.01
N PRO A 97 -22.29 -2.02 16.45
CA PRO A 97 -22.29 -0.58 16.57
C PRO A 97 -21.08 0.02 17.31
N PRO A 98 -20.57 -0.59 18.42
CA PRO A 98 -19.38 -0.09 19.09
C PRO A 98 -18.14 -0.02 18.20
N VAL A 99 -18.00 -0.91 17.19
CA VAL A 99 -16.89 -0.89 16.22
C VAL A 99 -17.00 0.35 15.33
N LEU A 100 -18.21 0.65 14.82
CA LEU A 100 -18.47 1.82 13.98
C LEU A 100 -18.21 3.13 14.74
N ASP A 101 -18.64 3.19 16.01
CA ASP A 101 -18.45 4.36 16.87
C ASP A 101 -16.95 4.56 17.20
N ALA A 102 -16.22 3.51 17.48
CA ALA A 102 -14.79 3.58 17.75
C ALA A 102 -14.01 4.09 16.51
N LEU A 103 -14.38 3.64 15.29
CA LEU A 103 -13.81 4.13 14.03
C LEU A 103 -14.05 5.63 13.82
N ARG A 104 -15.29 6.10 14.08
CA ARG A 104 -15.63 7.54 13.97
C ARG A 104 -14.80 8.36 14.93
N ARG A 105 -14.69 7.96 16.19
CA ARG A 105 -13.88 8.66 17.19
C ARG A 105 -12.41 8.72 16.80
N ALA A 106 -11.81 7.56 16.46
CA ALA A 106 -10.40 7.51 16.06
C ALA A 106 -10.11 8.43 14.86
N HIS A 107 -10.96 8.40 13.82
CA HIS A 107 -10.79 9.28 12.67
C HIS A 107 -10.98 10.76 13.03
N SER A 108 -11.93 11.10 13.91
CA SER A 108 -12.20 12.49 14.32
C SER A 108 -11.03 13.14 15.07
N THR A 109 -10.16 12.35 15.71
CA THR A 109 -8.92 12.81 16.36
C THR A 109 -7.71 12.84 15.42
N GLY A 110 -7.93 12.57 14.13
CA GLY A 110 -6.88 12.60 13.08
C GLY A 110 -6.06 11.31 12.97
N VAL A 111 -6.46 10.22 13.63
CA VAL A 111 -5.81 8.92 13.46
C VAL A 111 -6.11 8.39 12.06
N PRO A 112 -5.08 8.03 11.25
CA PRO A 112 -5.28 7.39 9.97
C PRO A 112 -6.03 6.07 10.10
N VAL A 113 -6.97 5.82 9.18
CA VAL A 113 -7.76 4.58 9.15
C VAL A 113 -7.54 3.89 7.80
N ALA A 114 -7.18 2.62 7.84
CA ALA A 114 -7.03 1.79 6.64
C ALA A 114 -8.05 0.66 6.62
N SER A 115 -8.49 0.23 5.44
CA SER A 115 -9.29 -0.97 5.27
C SER A 115 -8.78 -1.87 4.15
N LEU A 116 -8.90 -3.16 4.34
CA LEU A 116 -8.59 -4.17 3.34
C LEU A 116 -9.87 -4.77 2.77
N CYS A 117 -9.90 -5.01 1.46
CA CYS A 117 -10.96 -5.77 0.79
C CYS A 117 -12.38 -5.23 1.12
N ALA A 118 -13.27 -6.11 1.59
CA ALA A 118 -14.62 -5.77 2.05
C ALA A 118 -14.67 -4.96 3.36
N GLY A 119 -13.53 -4.66 4.00
CA GLY A 119 -13.47 -3.72 5.12
C GLY A 119 -13.92 -2.31 4.75
N ALA A 120 -13.90 -1.95 3.45
CA ALA A 120 -14.49 -0.71 2.95
C ALA A 120 -15.99 -0.58 3.26
N PHE A 121 -16.74 -1.68 3.33
CA PHE A 121 -18.16 -1.65 3.73
C PHE A 121 -18.32 -1.27 5.20
N VAL A 122 -17.39 -1.65 6.06
CA VAL A 122 -17.38 -1.24 7.47
C VAL A 122 -17.17 0.27 7.58
N LEU A 123 -16.21 0.81 6.81
CA LEU A 123 -15.96 2.27 6.77
C LEU A 123 -17.16 3.03 6.19
N ALA A 124 -17.80 2.50 5.15
CA ALA A 124 -18.99 3.10 4.55
C ALA A 124 -20.16 3.15 5.55
N ARG A 125 -20.40 2.06 6.30
CA ARG A 125 -21.41 2.03 7.38
C ARG A 125 -21.09 2.98 8.52
N ALA A 126 -19.82 3.23 8.78
CA ALA A 126 -19.39 4.26 9.74
C ALA A 126 -19.60 5.68 9.20
N GLY A 127 -20.01 5.87 7.93
CA GLY A 127 -20.14 7.18 7.28
C GLY A 127 -18.78 7.81 6.92
N LEU A 128 -17.69 7.07 7.07
CA LEU A 128 -16.34 7.59 6.84
C LEU A 128 -15.98 7.71 5.36
N LEU A 129 -16.73 7.08 4.46
CA LEU A 129 -16.48 7.13 3.01
C LEU A 129 -17.39 8.09 2.26
N ASP A 130 -18.34 8.77 2.92
CA ASP A 130 -19.30 9.66 2.27
C ASP A 130 -18.57 10.84 1.60
N GLY A 131 -18.83 11.02 0.30
CA GLY A 131 -18.18 12.01 -0.54
C GLY A 131 -16.71 11.74 -0.87
N ARG A 132 -16.13 10.62 -0.43
CA ARG A 132 -14.72 10.26 -0.64
C ARG A 132 -14.54 9.20 -1.72
N ARG A 133 -13.32 9.12 -2.25
CA ARG A 133 -12.88 8.03 -3.12
C ARG A 133 -12.59 6.81 -2.28
N ALA A 134 -12.99 5.64 -2.77
CA ALA A 134 -12.72 4.38 -2.09
C ALA A 134 -12.52 3.22 -3.07
N VAL A 135 -11.78 2.23 -2.62
CA VAL A 135 -11.54 0.96 -3.32
C VAL A 135 -12.03 -0.19 -2.45
N THR A 136 -12.54 -1.21 -3.09
CA THR A 136 -12.78 -2.53 -2.50
C THR A 136 -12.36 -3.60 -3.51
N HIS A 137 -12.51 -4.88 -3.17
CA HIS A 137 -12.27 -5.97 -4.11
C HIS A 137 -13.11 -5.77 -5.38
N TRP A 138 -12.51 -5.93 -6.57
CA TRP A 138 -13.17 -5.67 -7.85
C TRP A 138 -14.56 -6.29 -7.96
N HIS A 139 -14.73 -7.53 -7.48
CA HIS A 139 -16.01 -8.24 -7.48
C HIS A 139 -17.09 -7.55 -6.63
N LEU A 140 -16.69 -6.77 -5.62
CA LEU A 140 -17.56 -6.06 -4.69
C LEU A 140 -17.74 -4.56 -5.03
N ALA A 141 -16.98 -4.03 -5.99
CA ALA A 141 -16.99 -2.61 -6.32
C ALA A 141 -18.39 -2.10 -6.69
N ARG A 142 -19.12 -2.84 -7.54
CA ARG A 142 -20.50 -2.51 -7.92
C ARG A 142 -21.46 -2.56 -6.74
N THR A 143 -21.30 -3.55 -5.86
CA THR A 143 -22.13 -3.71 -4.66
C THR A 143 -21.90 -2.53 -3.70
N LEU A 144 -20.65 -2.12 -3.48
CA LEU A 144 -20.32 -0.96 -2.65
C LEU A 144 -20.95 0.32 -3.22
N ALA A 145 -20.77 0.58 -4.51
CA ALA A 145 -21.36 1.77 -5.16
C ALA A 145 -22.89 1.80 -5.10
N THR A 146 -23.54 0.64 -5.22
CA THR A 146 -25.01 0.56 -5.17
C THR A 146 -25.57 0.78 -3.76
N ARG A 147 -24.90 0.22 -2.73
CA ARG A 147 -25.37 0.29 -1.34
C ARG A 147 -25.00 1.59 -0.66
N HIS A 148 -23.91 2.20 -1.08
CA HIS A 148 -23.38 3.43 -0.51
C HIS A 148 -23.15 4.46 -1.64
N PRO A 149 -24.23 5.04 -2.19
CA PRO A 149 -24.15 5.91 -3.37
C PRO A 149 -23.40 7.22 -3.13
N ALA A 150 -23.16 7.59 -1.87
CA ALA A 150 -22.31 8.72 -1.51
C ALA A 150 -20.81 8.44 -1.67
N VAL A 151 -20.41 7.16 -1.85
CA VAL A 151 -19.01 6.75 -2.01
C VAL A 151 -18.61 6.82 -3.48
N ARG A 152 -17.48 7.44 -3.78
CA ARG A 152 -16.88 7.45 -5.13
C ARG A 152 -15.99 6.23 -5.30
N VAL A 153 -16.55 5.12 -5.77
CA VAL A 153 -15.82 3.85 -5.91
C VAL A 153 -14.91 3.89 -7.14
N GLU A 154 -13.64 3.56 -6.95
CA GLU A 154 -12.63 3.39 -8.01
C GLU A 154 -12.38 1.88 -8.23
N PRO A 155 -13.04 1.24 -9.20
CA PRO A 155 -13.06 -0.22 -9.31
C PRO A 155 -11.71 -0.82 -9.74
N ASP A 156 -10.88 -0.04 -10.43
CA ASP A 156 -9.64 -0.54 -11.03
C ASP A 156 -8.40 -0.34 -10.16
N ALA A 157 -8.45 0.53 -9.15
CA ALA A 157 -7.31 0.83 -8.32
C ALA A 157 -6.98 -0.31 -7.32
N LEU A 158 -5.69 -0.50 -6.98
CA LEU A 158 -5.29 -1.41 -5.91
C LEU A 158 -5.58 -0.83 -4.52
N PHE A 159 -5.30 0.46 -4.35
CA PHE A 159 -5.64 1.21 -3.15
C PHE A 159 -5.69 2.71 -3.45
N VAL A 160 -6.45 3.43 -2.65
CA VAL A 160 -6.55 4.89 -2.69
C VAL A 160 -6.50 5.48 -1.29
N GLU A 161 -6.11 6.75 -1.24
CA GLU A 161 -6.18 7.58 -0.04
C GLU A 161 -7.11 8.76 -0.31
N ASP A 162 -7.95 9.07 0.67
CA ASP A 162 -8.75 10.29 0.68
C ASP A 162 -8.97 10.75 2.13
N SER A 163 -8.40 11.92 2.47
CA SER A 163 -8.59 12.59 3.77
C SER A 163 -8.20 11.73 4.99
N GLY A 164 -7.04 11.06 4.92
CA GLY A 164 -6.53 10.20 6.00
C GLY A 164 -7.19 8.82 6.08
N ILE A 165 -8.03 8.49 5.11
CA ILE A 165 -8.66 7.16 4.98
C ILE A 165 -8.05 6.43 3.79
N TRP A 166 -7.57 5.21 4.05
CA TRP A 166 -6.98 4.32 3.07
C TRP A 166 -7.91 3.14 2.81
N THR A 167 -8.15 2.83 1.57
CA THR A 167 -8.93 1.64 1.20
C THR A 167 -8.20 0.85 0.12
N SER A 168 -8.21 -0.48 0.21
CA SER A 168 -7.55 -1.35 -0.77
C SER A 168 -8.45 -2.47 -1.27
N ALA A 169 -8.09 -3.01 -2.44
CA ALA A 169 -8.74 -4.15 -3.05
C ALA A 169 -8.63 -5.46 -2.21
N GLY A 170 -7.76 -5.45 -1.18
CA GLY A 170 -7.56 -6.61 -0.33
C GLY A 170 -6.71 -7.71 -0.98
N THR A 171 -6.63 -8.88 -0.33
CA THR A 171 -5.76 -9.97 -0.74
C THR A 171 -4.32 -9.47 -0.98
N ALA A 172 -3.70 -9.74 -2.14
CA ALA A 172 -2.35 -9.25 -2.45
C ALA A 172 -2.25 -7.72 -2.44
N ALA A 173 -3.30 -6.98 -2.83
CA ALA A 173 -3.32 -5.51 -2.75
C ALA A 173 -3.36 -4.99 -1.30
N GLY A 174 -3.80 -5.81 -0.33
CA GLY A 174 -3.67 -5.50 1.10
C GLY A 174 -2.21 -5.41 1.54
N ILE A 175 -1.36 -6.30 1.02
CA ILE A 175 0.10 -6.25 1.25
C ILE A 175 0.67 -4.95 0.66
N ASP A 176 0.26 -4.58 -0.57
CA ASP A 176 0.74 -3.36 -1.21
C ASP A 176 0.36 -2.09 -0.43
N LEU A 177 -0.87 -2.03 0.09
CA LEU A 177 -1.29 -0.92 0.94
C LEU A 177 -0.43 -0.87 2.21
N CYS A 178 -0.24 -1.99 2.92
CA CYS A 178 0.58 -2.02 4.13
C CYS A 178 2.03 -1.59 3.85
N LEU A 179 2.64 -2.08 2.77
CA LEU A 179 3.98 -1.66 2.34
C LEU A 179 4.04 -0.18 1.95
N HIS A 180 2.97 0.34 1.34
CA HIS A 180 2.87 1.77 1.02
C HIS A 180 2.78 2.63 2.29
N LEU A 181 2.02 2.22 3.29
CA LEU A 181 1.92 2.90 4.59
C LEU A 181 3.28 2.92 5.31
N ILE A 182 4.01 1.78 5.34
CA ILE A 182 5.38 1.73 5.87
C ILE A 182 6.29 2.66 5.07
N ARG A 183 6.21 2.65 3.75
CA ARG A 183 7.03 3.53 2.89
C ARG A 183 6.78 5.00 3.20
N THR A 184 5.53 5.39 3.35
CA THR A 184 5.14 6.78 3.61
C THR A 184 5.58 7.24 4.99
N ALA A 185 5.47 6.37 6.01
CA ALA A 185 5.82 6.69 7.38
C ALA A 185 7.33 6.52 7.70
N HIS A 186 7.99 5.53 7.11
CA HIS A 186 9.32 5.05 7.53
C HIS A 186 10.34 4.92 6.39
N GLY A 187 9.95 5.27 5.15
CA GLY A 187 10.86 5.29 4.00
C GLY A 187 10.86 4.04 3.14
N ALA A 188 11.46 4.17 1.95
CA ALA A 188 11.46 3.12 0.94
C ALA A 188 12.29 1.90 1.36
N GLU A 189 13.37 2.09 2.13
CA GLU A 189 14.23 0.98 2.56
C GLU A 189 13.53 0.10 3.61
N ALA A 190 12.81 0.70 4.58
CA ALA A 190 12.00 -0.05 5.54
C ALA A 190 10.94 -0.91 4.81
N ALA A 191 10.19 -0.30 3.89
CA ALA A 191 9.20 -1.01 3.09
C ALA A 191 9.82 -2.13 2.23
N ALA A 192 10.99 -1.87 1.61
CA ALA A 192 11.70 -2.87 0.82
C ALA A 192 12.20 -4.05 1.67
N THR A 193 12.62 -3.78 2.91
CA THR A 193 13.05 -4.83 3.85
C THR A 193 11.88 -5.73 4.25
N VAL A 194 10.71 -5.14 4.55
CA VAL A 194 9.49 -5.91 4.83
C VAL A 194 9.07 -6.73 3.60
N ALA A 195 9.04 -6.12 2.41
CA ALA A 195 8.68 -6.80 1.17
C ALA A 195 9.60 -8.00 0.87
N ARG A 196 10.92 -7.86 1.05
CA ARG A 196 11.87 -8.97 0.91
C ARG A 196 11.59 -10.12 1.86
N SER A 197 11.23 -9.82 3.11
CA SER A 197 10.91 -10.88 4.09
C SER A 197 9.63 -11.64 3.73
N MET A 198 8.70 -10.97 3.04
CA MET A 198 7.45 -11.56 2.55
C MET A 198 7.55 -12.16 1.13
N VAL A 199 8.74 -12.14 0.52
CA VAL A 199 8.99 -12.62 -0.86
C VAL A 199 8.02 -11.97 -1.86
N THR A 200 7.76 -10.66 -1.70
CA THR A 200 6.87 -9.89 -2.57
C THR A 200 7.59 -8.71 -3.21
N ALA A 201 6.97 -8.14 -4.25
CA ALA A 201 7.50 -6.94 -4.88
C ALA A 201 7.46 -5.75 -3.88
N PRO A 202 8.54 -4.97 -3.76
CA PRO A 202 8.63 -3.91 -2.76
C PRO A 202 7.71 -2.71 -3.05
N PHE A 203 7.14 -2.65 -4.23
CA PHE A 203 6.30 -1.54 -4.63
C PHE A 203 5.37 -1.88 -5.80
N ARG A 204 4.06 -1.67 -5.58
CA ARG A 204 3.03 -1.49 -6.61
C ARG A 204 2.29 -0.19 -6.32
N THR A 205 1.96 0.59 -7.36
CA THR A 205 1.20 1.83 -7.18
C THR A 205 -0.26 1.54 -6.89
N GLY A 206 -0.90 2.35 -6.07
CA GLY A 206 -2.34 2.24 -5.83
C GLY A 206 -3.19 2.36 -7.10
N THR A 207 -2.72 3.12 -8.08
CA THR A 207 -3.35 3.31 -9.39
C THR A 207 -3.14 2.15 -10.37
N GLN A 208 -2.36 1.12 -10.00
CA GLN A 208 -2.26 -0.07 -10.82
C GLN A 208 -3.58 -0.82 -10.79
N ALA A 209 -4.06 -1.28 -11.98
CA ALA A 209 -5.31 -2.00 -12.08
C ALA A 209 -5.30 -3.32 -11.29
N GLN A 210 -6.45 -3.65 -10.68
CA GLN A 210 -6.71 -4.99 -10.14
C GLN A 210 -6.67 -6.00 -11.29
N PHE A 211 -6.23 -7.24 -11.01
CA PHE A 211 -6.36 -8.34 -11.98
C PHE A 211 -7.85 -8.69 -12.11
N ILE A 212 -8.53 -8.04 -13.05
CA ILE A 212 -9.88 -8.41 -13.45
C ILE A 212 -9.75 -9.52 -14.50
N GLU A 213 -10.62 -10.54 -14.46
CA GLU A 213 -10.64 -11.61 -15.43
C GLU A 213 -10.67 -11.09 -16.87
N HIS A 214 -9.50 -10.97 -17.46
CA HIS A 214 -9.37 -11.11 -18.90
C HIS A 214 -9.13 -12.62 -19.20
N PRO A 215 -9.70 -13.18 -20.27
CA PRO A 215 -9.48 -14.59 -20.61
C PRO A 215 -7.99 -14.90 -20.56
N THR A 216 -7.63 -15.88 -19.75
CA THR A 216 -6.25 -16.30 -19.55
C THR A 216 -5.61 -16.56 -20.91
N PRO A 217 -4.60 -15.81 -21.34
CA PRO A 217 -3.82 -16.23 -22.48
C PRO A 217 -3.16 -17.56 -22.10
N ARG A 218 -3.18 -18.52 -23.02
CA ARG A 218 -2.51 -19.82 -22.87
C ARG A 218 -1.10 -19.63 -22.35
N ALA A 219 -0.63 -20.58 -21.51
CA ALA A 219 0.75 -20.67 -21.01
C ALA A 219 1.74 -20.41 -22.15
N ASP A 220 2.42 -19.24 -22.11
CA ASP A 220 2.99 -18.72 -23.33
C ASP A 220 4.38 -18.12 -23.15
N ARG A 221 5.18 -18.36 -24.19
CA ARG A 221 6.43 -17.67 -24.50
C ARG A 221 6.35 -16.14 -24.30
N ASP A 222 5.17 -15.55 -24.40
CA ASP A 222 4.92 -14.10 -24.20
C ASP A 222 5.05 -13.66 -22.73
N ALA A 223 4.66 -14.49 -21.77
CA ALA A 223 4.82 -14.17 -20.33
C ALA A 223 6.30 -14.14 -19.93
N ASP A 224 7.09 -15.10 -20.43
CA ASP A 224 8.54 -15.15 -20.21
C ASP A 224 9.24 -13.99 -20.92
N ALA A 225 8.82 -13.64 -22.14
CA ALA A 225 9.33 -12.48 -22.87
C ALA A 225 9.06 -11.17 -22.13
N LEU A 226 7.85 -10.99 -21.57
CA LEU A 226 7.50 -9.79 -20.79
C LEU A 226 8.25 -9.75 -19.45
N ALA A 227 8.51 -10.89 -18.81
CA ALA A 227 9.36 -10.96 -17.61
C ALA A 227 10.80 -10.54 -17.94
N ALA A 228 11.34 -11.02 -19.05
CA ALA A 228 12.68 -10.64 -19.55
C ALA A 228 12.77 -9.14 -19.85
N VAL A 229 11.73 -8.55 -20.49
CA VAL A 229 11.66 -7.09 -20.73
C VAL A 229 11.69 -6.30 -19.43
N ARG A 230 10.93 -6.71 -18.41
CA ARG A 230 10.92 -6.04 -17.10
C ARG A 230 12.28 -6.12 -16.41
N ALA A 231 12.90 -7.29 -16.43
CA ALA A 231 14.26 -7.50 -15.90
C ALA A 231 15.29 -6.63 -16.63
N HIS A 232 15.23 -6.59 -17.97
CA HIS A 232 16.09 -5.73 -18.81
C HIS A 232 15.91 -4.25 -18.47
N ALA A 233 14.68 -3.76 -18.43
CA ALA A 233 14.39 -2.35 -18.13
C ALA A 233 14.84 -1.95 -16.71
N LEU A 234 14.74 -2.84 -15.72
CA LEU A 234 15.22 -2.61 -14.35
C LEU A 234 16.76 -2.58 -14.27
N ALA A 235 17.44 -3.47 -15.01
CA ALA A 235 18.91 -3.49 -15.07
C ALA A 235 19.48 -2.24 -15.75
N HIS A 236 18.73 -1.66 -16.70
CA HIS A 236 19.15 -0.49 -17.51
C HIS A 236 18.25 0.73 -17.26
N LEU A 237 17.76 0.91 -16.02
CA LEU A 237 16.72 1.89 -15.69
C LEU A 237 17.12 3.33 -16.01
N SER A 238 18.42 3.66 -15.95
CA SER A 238 18.97 4.98 -16.28
C SER A 238 19.03 5.27 -17.77
N GLU A 239 18.87 4.25 -18.61
CA GLU A 239 18.93 4.40 -20.07
C GLU A 239 17.58 4.87 -20.65
N PRO A 240 17.58 5.50 -21.84
CA PRO A 240 16.34 5.85 -22.52
C PRO A 240 15.62 4.59 -23.00
N HIS A 241 14.36 4.44 -22.61
CA HIS A 241 13.48 3.38 -23.09
C HIS A 241 12.27 3.97 -23.80
N THR A 242 11.92 3.38 -24.94
CA THR A 242 10.69 3.64 -25.68
C THR A 242 9.85 2.36 -25.74
N VAL A 243 8.56 2.49 -26.05
CA VAL A 243 7.71 1.30 -26.30
C VAL A 243 8.32 0.42 -27.41
N THR A 244 8.92 1.04 -28.42
CA THR A 244 9.57 0.36 -29.54
C THR A 244 10.81 -0.41 -29.10
N SER A 245 11.70 0.20 -28.28
CA SER A 245 12.89 -0.48 -27.78
C SER A 245 12.55 -1.65 -26.87
N LEU A 246 11.57 -1.49 -25.98
CA LEU A 246 11.11 -2.54 -25.09
C LEU A 246 10.39 -3.68 -25.86
N ALA A 247 9.61 -3.35 -26.88
CA ALA A 247 8.98 -4.33 -27.77
C ALA A 247 10.00 -5.17 -28.54
N ALA A 248 11.11 -4.57 -28.96
CA ALA A 248 12.21 -5.27 -29.63
C ALA A 248 12.85 -6.32 -28.70
N VAL A 249 13.02 -6.02 -27.39
CA VAL A 249 13.51 -7.00 -26.41
C VAL A 249 12.54 -8.18 -26.27
N ALA A 250 11.23 -7.96 -26.41
CA ALA A 250 10.22 -9.00 -26.36
C ALA A 250 10.08 -9.78 -27.69
N GLY A 251 10.73 -9.35 -28.76
CA GLY A 251 10.50 -9.90 -30.11
C GLY A 251 9.11 -9.63 -30.65
N MET A 252 8.46 -8.52 -30.20
CA MET A 252 7.06 -8.19 -30.52
C MET A 252 6.96 -6.88 -31.32
N SER A 253 5.84 -6.71 -32.03
CA SER A 253 5.49 -5.36 -32.54
C SER A 253 5.15 -4.43 -31.37
N PRO A 254 5.39 -3.09 -31.48
CA PRO A 254 5.06 -2.13 -30.41
C PRO A 254 3.61 -2.19 -29.97
N ARG A 255 2.68 -2.42 -30.89
CA ARG A 255 1.22 -2.54 -30.61
C ARG A 255 0.91 -3.82 -29.83
N SER A 256 1.44 -4.98 -30.26
CA SER A 256 1.28 -6.26 -29.54
C SER A 256 1.89 -6.19 -28.16
N PHE A 257 3.11 -5.68 -28.05
CA PHE A 257 3.81 -5.51 -26.78
C PHE A 257 3.00 -4.65 -25.80
N ALA A 258 2.57 -3.45 -26.20
CA ALA A 258 1.81 -2.55 -25.32
C ALA A 258 0.52 -3.21 -24.82
N ARG A 259 -0.22 -3.91 -25.69
CA ARG A 259 -1.43 -4.64 -25.35
C ARG A 259 -1.16 -5.79 -24.36
N HIS A 260 -0.17 -6.65 -24.63
CA HIS A 260 0.17 -7.79 -23.78
C HIS A 260 0.75 -7.31 -22.44
N PHE A 261 1.60 -6.28 -22.47
CA PHE A 261 2.15 -5.69 -21.27
C PHE A 261 1.05 -5.14 -20.35
N GLN A 262 0.10 -4.40 -20.91
CA GLN A 262 -1.03 -3.86 -20.15
C GLN A 262 -1.95 -4.97 -19.62
N ALA A 263 -2.22 -5.99 -20.42
CA ALA A 263 -3.01 -7.15 -19.99
C ALA A 263 -2.33 -7.93 -18.85
N THR A 264 -0.99 -8.00 -18.85
CA THR A 264 -0.23 -8.77 -17.85
C THR A 264 0.09 -7.94 -16.59
N THR A 265 0.31 -6.63 -16.73
CA THR A 265 0.78 -5.77 -15.63
C THR A 265 -0.28 -4.79 -15.10
N GLY A 266 -1.43 -4.69 -15.77
CA GLY A 266 -2.49 -3.74 -15.46
C GLY A 266 -2.16 -2.29 -15.82
N THR A 267 -0.98 -2.01 -16.45
CA THR A 267 -0.54 -0.63 -16.74
C THR A 267 0.22 -0.55 -18.07
N THR A 268 0.35 0.65 -18.63
CA THR A 268 1.15 0.81 -19.86
C THR A 268 2.65 0.66 -19.58
N PRO A 269 3.47 0.22 -20.57
CA PRO A 269 4.91 0.06 -20.39
C PRO A 269 5.61 1.32 -19.89
N LEU A 270 5.25 2.50 -20.45
CA LEU A 270 5.87 3.75 -20.04
C LEU A 270 5.45 4.20 -18.64
N HIS A 271 4.19 4.00 -18.27
CA HIS A 271 3.73 4.31 -16.91
C HIS A 271 4.42 3.43 -15.88
N TRP A 272 4.53 2.12 -16.15
CA TRP A 272 5.29 1.19 -15.32
C TRP A 272 6.76 1.63 -15.16
N LEU A 273 7.42 2.02 -16.27
CA LEU A 273 8.81 2.48 -16.25
C LEU A 273 8.97 3.75 -15.39
N ILE A 274 8.07 4.71 -15.53
CA ILE A 274 8.07 5.94 -14.71
C ILE A 274 7.94 5.60 -13.22
N THR A 275 7.07 4.67 -12.87
CA THR A 275 6.91 4.19 -11.50
C THR A 275 8.23 3.62 -10.94
N GLN A 276 8.94 2.79 -11.72
CA GLN A 276 10.23 2.25 -11.30
C GLN A 276 11.28 3.37 -11.12
N ARG A 277 11.29 4.35 -12.00
CA ARG A 277 12.19 5.52 -11.92
C ARG A 277 11.90 6.40 -10.71
N VAL A 278 10.63 6.61 -10.37
CA VAL A 278 10.24 7.34 -9.14
C VAL A 278 10.74 6.58 -7.91
N ALA A 279 10.57 5.26 -7.86
CA ALA A 279 11.07 4.44 -6.75
C ALA A 279 12.61 4.48 -6.63
N ALA A 280 13.33 4.45 -7.76
CA ALA A 280 14.78 4.61 -7.77
C ALA A 280 15.21 6.01 -7.28
N ALA A 281 14.50 7.07 -7.68
CA ALA A 281 14.76 8.42 -7.20
C ALA A 281 14.52 8.55 -5.69
N GLN A 282 13.46 7.96 -5.14
CA GLN A 282 13.22 7.92 -3.69
C GLN A 282 14.41 7.29 -2.96
N LYS A 283 14.84 6.10 -3.39
CA LYS A 283 16.00 5.41 -2.79
C LYS A 283 17.26 6.27 -2.82
N LEU A 284 17.55 6.92 -3.94
CA LEU A 284 18.71 7.82 -4.05
C LEU A 284 18.59 9.04 -3.12
N LEU A 285 17.40 9.62 -2.98
CA LEU A 285 17.14 10.76 -2.10
C LEU A 285 17.30 10.41 -0.61
N GLU A 286 16.97 9.17 -0.24
CA GLU A 286 17.08 8.65 1.13
C GLU A 286 18.52 8.28 1.51
N LEU A 287 19.23 7.61 0.58
CA LEU A 287 20.52 6.98 0.88
C LEU A 287 21.74 7.80 0.47
N THR A 288 21.57 8.90 -0.29
CA THR A 288 22.69 9.66 -0.84
C THR A 288 22.49 11.16 -0.75
N ASP A 289 23.63 11.89 -0.80
CA ASP A 289 23.67 13.35 -0.87
C ASP A 289 23.75 13.90 -2.29
N HIS A 290 23.52 13.07 -3.30
CA HIS A 290 23.60 13.51 -4.69
C HIS A 290 22.70 14.73 -4.97
N PRO A 291 23.19 15.73 -5.73
CA PRO A 291 22.37 16.82 -6.21
C PRO A 291 21.15 16.31 -7.01
N LEU A 292 20.04 17.06 -7.00
CA LEU A 292 18.82 16.63 -7.69
C LEU A 292 19.01 16.32 -9.18
N PRO A 293 19.84 17.06 -9.96
CA PRO A 293 20.14 16.70 -11.35
C PRO A 293 20.79 15.30 -11.46
N GLU A 294 21.69 14.96 -10.54
CA GLU A 294 22.36 13.66 -10.54
C GLU A 294 21.39 12.54 -10.12
N VAL A 295 20.51 12.79 -9.16
CA VAL A 295 19.42 11.85 -8.81
C VAL A 295 18.53 11.60 -10.03
N ALA A 296 18.13 12.66 -10.74
CA ALA A 296 17.31 12.51 -11.94
C ALA A 296 18.00 11.65 -13.00
N ARG A 297 19.27 11.92 -13.28
CA ARG A 297 20.07 11.16 -14.23
C ARG A 297 20.19 9.68 -13.87
N ARG A 298 20.56 9.38 -12.61
CA ARG A 298 20.73 7.99 -12.13
C ARG A 298 19.40 7.21 -12.06
N ALA A 299 18.31 7.91 -11.75
CA ALA A 299 16.98 7.32 -11.77
C ALA A 299 16.38 7.17 -13.20
N GLY A 300 17.09 7.65 -14.24
CA GLY A 300 16.68 7.50 -15.63
C GLY A 300 15.71 8.57 -16.14
N PHE A 301 15.58 9.71 -15.43
CA PHE A 301 14.84 10.85 -15.95
C PHE A 301 15.71 11.69 -16.87
N GLY A 302 15.13 12.16 -18.00
CA GLY A 302 15.86 13.01 -18.95
C GLY A 302 16.20 14.39 -18.41
N SER A 303 15.52 14.85 -17.35
CA SER A 303 15.81 16.12 -16.67
C SER A 303 15.30 16.11 -15.23
N GLU A 304 15.84 17.03 -14.42
CA GLU A 304 15.33 17.29 -13.07
C GLU A 304 13.86 17.76 -13.10
N VAL A 305 13.47 18.55 -14.11
CA VAL A 305 12.10 19.05 -14.28
C VAL A 305 11.14 17.89 -14.48
N THR A 306 11.47 16.95 -15.38
CA THR A 306 10.66 15.74 -15.61
C THR A 306 10.56 14.89 -14.36
N MET A 307 11.67 14.70 -13.63
CA MET A 307 11.64 14.00 -12.35
C MET A 307 10.69 14.68 -11.35
N ARG A 308 10.76 16.01 -11.20
CA ARG A 308 9.88 16.75 -10.27
C ARG A 308 8.40 16.58 -10.62
N GLN A 309 8.05 16.65 -11.91
CA GLN A 309 6.67 16.46 -12.36
C GLN A 309 6.12 15.09 -11.99
N HIS A 310 6.86 14.04 -12.35
CA HIS A 310 6.44 12.66 -12.03
C HIS A 310 6.47 12.37 -10.53
N PHE A 311 7.43 12.92 -9.79
CA PHE A 311 7.51 12.78 -8.35
C PHE A 311 6.30 13.41 -7.66
N ALA A 312 5.91 14.62 -8.07
CA ALA A 312 4.72 15.29 -7.55
C ALA A 312 3.42 14.54 -7.89
N SER A 313 3.29 14.04 -9.13
CA SER A 313 2.09 13.29 -9.55
C SER A 313 1.94 11.94 -8.87
N HIS A 314 3.04 11.27 -8.49
CA HIS A 314 3.00 9.95 -7.86
C HIS A 314 3.01 9.99 -6.34
N LEU A 315 3.57 11.05 -5.73
CA LEU A 315 3.84 11.11 -4.29
C LEU A 315 3.27 12.37 -3.62
N SER A 316 2.59 13.24 -4.39
CA SER A 316 2.02 14.50 -3.91
C SER A 316 3.02 15.40 -3.15
N THR A 317 4.33 15.26 -3.44
CA THR A 317 5.41 16.01 -2.80
C THR A 317 6.54 16.29 -3.78
N SER A 318 7.43 17.24 -3.44
CA SER A 318 8.62 17.50 -4.25
C SER A 318 9.80 16.62 -3.82
N PRO A 319 10.79 16.31 -4.72
CA PRO A 319 11.99 15.56 -4.35
C PRO A 319 12.78 16.19 -3.20
N ARG A 320 12.83 17.54 -3.14
CA ARG A 320 13.50 18.26 -2.06
C ARG A 320 12.77 18.13 -0.72
N ALA A 321 11.45 18.29 -0.71
CA ALA A 321 10.63 18.13 0.48
C ALA A 321 10.70 16.68 0.98
N TYR A 322 10.64 15.71 0.06
CA TYR A 322 10.81 14.30 0.36
C TYR A 322 12.15 14.02 1.06
N ARG A 323 13.27 14.46 0.47
CA ARG A 323 14.61 14.31 1.08
C ARG A 323 14.67 14.90 2.48
N ASN A 324 14.15 16.10 2.68
CA ASN A 324 14.18 16.77 3.98
C ASN A 324 13.38 15.99 5.03
N ALA A 325 12.20 15.48 4.67
CA ALA A 325 11.36 14.71 5.58
C ALA A 325 12.04 13.42 6.07
N PHE A 326 12.84 12.76 5.22
CA PHE A 326 13.54 11.53 5.59
C PHE A 326 14.89 11.77 6.28
N ARG A 327 15.59 12.87 6.01
CA ARG A 327 16.85 13.22 6.68
C ARG A 327 16.68 13.66 8.12
N HIS A 328 15.60 14.37 8.42
CA HIS A 328 15.28 14.77 9.80
C HIS A 328 14.87 13.58 10.68
N ARG A 329 14.62 12.39 10.06
CA ARG A 329 14.31 11.13 10.75
C ARG A 329 15.50 10.17 10.89
N ALA A 330 16.57 10.37 10.13
CA ALA A 330 17.80 9.57 10.31
C ALA A 330 18.55 10.06 11.54
N PRO A 331 18.84 9.19 12.55
CA PRO A 331 19.75 9.55 13.62
C PRO A 331 21.12 9.86 13.01
N ASP A 332 21.74 10.95 13.48
CA ASP A 332 23.10 11.33 13.14
C ASP A 332 24.01 10.10 13.28
N ARG A 333 24.51 9.59 12.16
CA ARG A 333 25.55 8.57 12.15
C ARG A 333 26.86 9.31 12.35
N GLY A 334 27.21 9.53 13.64
CA GLY A 334 28.55 9.86 14.09
C GLY A 334 29.35 8.61 14.33
#